data_b23506627d86422d13c0f4b7a76cc711
#
_entry.id   b23506627d86422d13c0f4b7a76cc711
#
_cell.length_a   1.000
_cell.length_b   1.000
_cell.length_c   1.000
_cell.angle_alpha   90.00
_cell.angle_beta   90.00
_cell.angle_gamma   90.00
#
_symmetry.space_group_name_H-M   'P 1'
#
loop_
_entity.id
_entity.type
_entity.pdbx_description
1 polymer ?
#
loop_
_entity_poly.entity_id
_entity_poly.type
_entity_poly.pdbx_seq_one_letter_code
_entity_poly.pdbx_strand_id
1 'polypeptide(L)'
;MKFQLTSQYKPTGDQPEAIKALVEGLRSNVPYQTLLGVTGSGKTFTVANVIEQIGKPTLVLSHNKTLAAQLYSEFKNFFPHNSVEYYVSYYDYYQPEAYLPSSNTYIEKDLAVNMELEKLRLAATSALLSGRNDVIVVSSVSCIYGIGNPEDFNKVTIEIKVGQKIDRDVFLRSLVESLYSRNETSEYDHGNFRVKGDTVDIFLAYDDNIIRVIFWDDEIESIESIDSVSLVMLERLESFRIYPANLFVTTKERIFRAVEEIQIDLGKQVEFFQSIGKPLEAKRLYERVTYDVEMIKEVGYCSGIENYSRYFDGRQPGTRPFCLLDFFPEDYLMVIDESHVTVPQIRAMYGGDRSRKTNLVEYGFRLPAAI
;
A
#
# COMPACT_ATOMS: atom_id res chain seq x y z
N MET A 1 14.47 11.00 -12.56
CA MET A 1 13.86 11.56 -13.81
C MET A 1 13.17 12.88 -13.47
N LYS A 2 12.81 13.70 -14.49
CA LYS A 2 12.07 14.96 -14.28
C LYS A 2 10.67 14.81 -14.85
N PHE A 3 9.70 15.50 -14.28
CA PHE A 3 8.38 15.59 -14.89
C PHE A 3 8.44 16.28 -16.25
N GLN A 4 7.65 15.75 -17.18
CA GLN A 4 7.50 16.28 -18.55
C GLN A 4 6.02 16.41 -18.87
N LEU A 5 5.51 17.63 -18.75
CA LEU A 5 4.11 17.92 -19.06
C LEU A 5 3.89 17.88 -20.58
N THR A 6 2.98 17.02 -21.01
CA THR A 6 2.53 16.93 -22.40
C THR A 6 1.11 17.45 -22.49
N SER A 7 0.88 18.52 -23.24
CA SER A 7 -0.45 19.08 -23.44
C SER A 7 -0.55 19.85 -24.75
N GLN A 8 -1.71 19.76 -25.38
CA GLN A 8 -2.07 20.63 -26.55
C GLN A 8 -2.50 22.02 -26.07
N TYR A 9 -2.79 22.19 -24.78
CA TYR A 9 -3.24 23.44 -24.19
C TYR A 9 -2.05 24.22 -23.61
N LYS A 10 -2.22 25.56 -23.58
CA LYS A 10 -1.33 26.47 -22.85
C LYS A 10 -2.15 27.12 -21.72
N PRO A 11 -1.52 27.48 -20.59
CA PRO A 11 -2.19 28.24 -19.54
C PRO A 11 -2.80 29.54 -20.08
N THR A 12 -4.07 29.80 -19.79
CA THR A 12 -4.84 30.97 -20.26
C THR A 12 -5.62 31.61 -19.12
N GLY A 13 -6.11 32.83 -19.32
CA GLY A 13 -6.85 33.58 -18.31
C GLY A 13 -6.02 33.80 -17.06
N ASP A 14 -6.55 33.45 -15.90
CA ASP A 14 -5.90 33.59 -14.58
C ASP A 14 -4.92 32.44 -14.25
N GLN A 15 -4.85 31.39 -15.08
CA GLN A 15 -4.01 30.21 -14.81
C GLN A 15 -2.51 30.56 -14.72
N PRO A 16 -1.91 31.39 -15.60
CA PRO A 16 -0.48 31.74 -15.52
C PRO A 16 -0.12 32.42 -14.19
N GLU A 17 -0.97 33.32 -13.70
CA GLU A 17 -0.76 34.00 -12.42
C GLU A 17 -0.92 33.06 -11.24
N ALA A 18 -1.95 32.21 -11.26
CA ALA A 18 -2.17 31.17 -10.24
C ALA A 18 -1.00 30.17 -10.16
N ILE A 19 -0.50 29.69 -11.30
CA ILE A 19 0.67 28.79 -11.37
C ILE A 19 1.88 29.47 -10.75
N LYS A 20 2.15 30.72 -11.16
CA LYS A 20 3.29 31.48 -10.62
C LYS A 20 3.20 31.65 -9.11
N ALA A 21 2.05 32.09 -8.61
CA ALA A 21 1.84 32.31 -7.17
C ALA A 21 2.01 31.00 -6.36
N LEU A 22 1.44 29.88 -6.83
CA LEU A 22 1.56 28.58 -6.18
C LEU A 22 3.02 28.11 -6.15
N VAL A 23 3.74 28.21 -7.27
CA VAL A 23 5.15 27.81 -7.36
C VAL A 23 6.04 28.66 -6.48
N GLU A 24 5.85 29.98 -6.46
CA GLU A 24 6.60 30.89 -5.58
C GLU A 24 6.33 30.59 -4.11
N GLY A 25 5.08 30.34 -3.75
CA GLY A 25 4.71 29.95 -2.40
C GLY A 25 5.37 28.61 -1.98
N LEU A 26 5.36 27.60 -2.83
CA LEU A 26 6.01 26.30 -2.55
C LEU A 26 7.55 26.45 -2.41
N ARG A 27 8.18 27.25 -3.26
CA ARG A 27 9.62 27.54 -3.17
C ARG A 27 10.00 28.33 -1.92
N SER A 28 9.07 29.13 -1.43
CA SER A 28 9.22 29.91 -0.18
C SER A 28 8.77 29.14 1.07
N ASN A 29 8.51 27.82 0.93
CA ASN A 29 8.04 26.94 2.00
C ASN A 29 6.75 27.42 2.69
N VAL A 30 5.84 28.05 1.94
CA VAL A 30 4.49 28.34 2.44
C VAL A 30 3.74 27.01 2.65
N PRO A 31 3.36 26.67 3.90
CA PRO A 31 2.92 25.31 4.22
C PRO A 31 1.55 24.97 3.64
N TYR A 32 0.69 25.94 3.43
CA TYR A 32 -0.67 25.75 2.92
C TYR A 32 -1.03 26.82 1.90
N GLN A 33 -1.58 26.39 0.77
CA GLN A 33 -2.08 27.26 -0.27
C GLN A 33 -3.44 26.74 -0.76
N THR A 34 -4.32 27.62 -1.21
CA THR A 34 -5.64 27.24 -1.74
C THR A 34 -5.79 27.79 -3.15
N LEU A 35 -6.03 26.86 -4.10
CA LEU A 35 -6.45 27.20 -5.46
C LEU A 35 -7.99 27.18 -5.50
N LEU A 36 -8.62 28.32 -5.65
CA LEU A 36 -10.06 28.46 -5.78
C LEU A 36 -10.42 28.65 -7.25
N GLY A 37 -11.32 27.81 -7.74
CA GLY A 37 -11.79 27.89 -9.13
C GLY A 37 -13.08 27.11 -9.33
N VAL A 38 -13.96 27.61 -10.21
CA VAL A 38 -15.20 26.91 -10.55
C VAL A 38 -14.91 25.61 -11.32
N THR A 39 -15.91 24.75 -11.41
CA THR A 39 -15.83 23.53 -12.23
C THR A 39 -15.55 23.90 -13.69
N GLY A 40 -14.62 23.19 -14.33
CA GLY A 40 -14.22 23.46 -15.72
C GLY A 40 -13.22 24.60 -15.91
N SER A 41 -12.74 25.26 -14.84
CA SER A 41 -11.71 26.34 -14.94
C SER A 41 -10.29 25.79 -15.23
N GLY A 42 -10.10 24.49 -15.38
CA GLY A 42 -8.79 23.86 -15.63
C GLY A 42 -7.90 23.76 -14.41
N LYS A 43 -8.47 23.57 -13.20
CA LYS A 43 -7.69 23.38 -11.97
C LYS A 43 -6.67 22.25 -12.09
N THR A 44 -7.06 21.09 -12.64
CA THR A 44 -6.16 19.95 -12.85
C THR A 44 -4.96 20.32 -13.71
N PHE A 45 -5.19 21.04 -14.81
CA PHE A 45 -4.12 21.51 -15.69
C PHE A 45 -3.21 22.54 -15.00
N THR A 46 -3.78 23.45 -14.20
CA THR A 46 -3.03 24.39 -13.35
C THR A 46 -2.11 23.63 -12.39
N VAL A 47 -2.64 22.64 -11.67
CA VAL A 47 -1.86 21.78 -10.75
C VAL A 47 -0.79 20.98 -11.49
N ALA A 48 -1.07 20.44 -12.69
CA ALA A 48 -0.09 19.72 -13.49
C ALA A 48 1.13 20.62 -13.84
N ASN A 49 0.89 21.89 -14.21
CA ASN A 49 1.97 22.87 -14.44
C ASN A 49 2.78 23.16 -13.16
N VAL A 50 2.13 23.17 -12.00
CA VAL A 50 2.82 23.35 -10.70
C VAL A 50 3.71 22.14 -10.41
N ILE A 51 3.18 20.91 -10.60
CA ILE A 51 3.92 19.65 -10.37
C ILE A 51 5.18 19.62 -11.23
N GLU A 52 5.07 19.93 -12.53
CA GLU A 52 6.22 19.96 -13.44
C GLU A 52 7.31 20.94 -12.97
N GLN A 53 6.92 22.16 -12.54
CA GLN A 53 7.87 23.19 -12.13
C GLN A 53 8.51 22.94 -10.74
N ILE A 54 7.82 22.21 -9.87
CA ILE A 54 8.32 21.89 -8.53
C ILE A 54 9.17 20.62 -8.56
N GLY A 55 8.82 19.62 -9.37
CA GLY A 55 9.62 18.41 -9.59
C GLY A 55 9.70 17.47 -8.38
N LYS A 56 8.71 17.49 -7.48
CA LYS A 56 8.64 16.63 -6.28
C LYS A 56 7.65 15.48 -6.48
N PRO A 57 7.88 14.31 -5.88
CA PRO A 57 6.84 13.28 -5.76
C PRO A 57 5.55 13.91 -5.24
N THR A 58 4.43 13.54 -5.83
CA THR A 58 3.17 14.23 -5.58
C THR A 58 2.08 13.24 -5.19
N LEU A 59 1.38 13.50 -4.08
CA LEU A 59 0.13 12.85 -3.71
C LEU A 59 -1.04 13.75 -4.12
N VAL A 60 -1.96 13.21 -4.91
CA VAL A 60 -3.25 13.85 -5.25
C VAL A 60 -4.34 13.08 -4.53
N LEU A 61 -4.97 13.70 -3.54
CA LEU A 61 -5.99 13.10 -2.69
C LEU A 61 -7.38 13.55 -3.11
N SER A 62 -8.26 12.59 -3.42
CA SER A 62 -9.66 12.81 -3.75
C SER A 62 -10.59 12.12 -2.74
N HIS A 63 -11.82 12.62 -2.57
CA HIS A 63 -12.75 12.12 -1.57
C HIS A 63 -13.48 10.82 -1.98
N ASN A 64 -13.42 10.41 -3.25
CA ASN A 64 -14.02 9.15 -3.71
C ASN A 64 -13.25 8.49 -4.86
N LYS A 65 -13.56 7.20 -5.12
CA LYS A 65 -12.93 6.38 -6.18
C LYS A 65 -13.14 6.95 -7.58
N THR A 66 -14.34 7.44 -7.90
CA THR A 66 -14.70 7.90 -9.25
C THR A 66 -13.92 9.15 -9.65
N LEU A 67 -13.85 10.12 -8.74
CA LEU A 67 -13.06 11.34 -8.98
C LEU A 67 -11.55 11.02 -8.99
N ALA A 68 -11.09 10.13 -8.14
CA ALA A 68 -9.71 9.67 -8.19
C ALA A 68 -9.38 9.02 -9.54
N ALA A 69 -10.27 8.20 -10.11
CA ALA A 69 -10.09 7.60 -11.43
C ALA A 69 -10.05 8.66 -12.56
N GLN A 70 -10.91 9.67 -12.50
CA GLN A 70 -10.89 10.78 -13.43
C GLN A 70 -9.55 11.54 -13.36
N LEU A 71 -9.13 11.95 -12.16
CA LEU A 71 -7.87 12.66 -11.95
C LEU A 71 -6.68 11.82 -12.39
N TYR A 72 -6.67 10.50 -12.09
CA TYR A 72 -5.64 9.59 -12.57
C TYR A 72 -5.53 9.61 -14.10
N SER A 73 -6.67 9.49 -14.81
CA SER A 73 -6.70 9.54 -16.26
C SER A 73 -6.19 10.89 -16.81
N GLU A 74 -6.60 12.00 -16.20
CA GLU A 74 -6.12 13.34 -16.58
C GLU A 74 -4.61 13.48 -16.39
N PHE A 75 -4.07 13.12 -15.21
CA PHE A 75 -2.63 13.18 -14.94
C PHE A 75 -1.83 12.20 -15.80
N LYS A 76 -2.34 11.01 -16.10
CA LYS A 76 -1.70 10.05 -17.01
C LYS A 76 -1.55 10.62 -18.42
N ASN A 77 -2.56 11.37 -18.88
CA ASN A 77 -2.50 12.06 -20.18
C ASN A 77 -1.52 13.26 -20.17
N PHE A 78 -1.43 13.99 -19.04
CA PHE A 78 -0.50 15.09 -18.89
C PHE A 78 0.96 14.63 -18.72
N PHE A 79 1.19 13.47 -18.14
CA PHE A 79 2.51 12.92 -17.83
C PHE A 79 2.69 11.50 -18.39
N PRO A 80 2.60 11.30 -19.72
CA PRO A 80 2.64 9.96 -20.32
C PRO A 80 3.99 9.23 -20.14
N HIS A 81 5.07 9.98 -19.86
CA HIS A 81 6.42 9.45 -19.70
C HIS A 81 6.89 9.38 -18.24
N ASN A 82 6.04 9.76 -17.29
CA ASN A 82 6.32 9.73 -15.87
C ASN A 82 5.47 8.66 -15.16
N SER A 83 5.83 8.34 -13.93
CA SER A 83 5.07 7.38 -13.12
C SER A 83 3.83 8.08 -12.56
N VAL A 84 2.68 7.71 -13.07
CA VAL A 84 1.38 8.13 -12.54
C VAL A 84 0.64 6.89 -12.08
N GLU A 85 0.39 6.81 -10.78
CA GLU A 85 -0.10 5.63 -10.10
C GLU A 85 -1.48 5.87 -9.49
N TYR A 86 -2.27 4.78 -9.36
CA TYR A 86 -3.61 4.81 -8.82
C TYR A 86 -3.71 4.03 -7.52
N TYR A 87 -4.14 4.69 -6.44
CA TYR A 87 -4.17 4.11 -5.11
C TYR A 87 -5.54 4.33 -4.45
N VAL A 88 -6.43 3.35 -4.57
CA VAL A 88 -7.78 3.42 -3.97
C VAL A 88 -8.06 2.18 -3.14
N SER A 89 -9.22 2.12 -2.48
CA SER A 89 -9.66 0.89 -1.81
C SER A 89 -9.75 -0.26 -2.82
N TYR A 90 -9.09 -1.36 -2.53
CA TYR A 90 -9.04 -2.56 -3.37
C TYR A 90 -10.17 -3.57 -3.06
N TYR A 91 -11.15 -3.14 -2.27
CA TYR A 91 -12.34 -3.93 -2.01
C TYR A 91 -13.47 -3.56 -2.96
N ASP A 92 -14.09 -4.57 -3.58
CA ASP A 92 -15.36 -4.44 -4.30
C ASP A 92 -16.52 -4.39 -3.30
N TYR A 93 -16.38 -5.14 -2.21
CA TYR A 93 -17.28 -5.12 -1.06
C TYR A 93 -16.45 -5.11 0.23
N TYR A 94 -16.87 -4.31 1.20
CA TYR A 94 -16.24 -4.24 2.51
C TYR A 94 -17.26 -3.99 3.62
N GLN A 95 -17.40 -4.95 4.52
CA GLN A 95 -18.14 -4.82 5.77
C GLN A 95 -17.16 -4.88 6.94
N PRO A 96 -16.96 -3.77 7.66
CA PRO A 96 -16.06 -3.77 8.82
C PRO A 96 -16.65 -4.60 9.96
N GLU A 97 -15.78 -5.29 10.70
CA GLU A 97 -16.14 -5.92 11.97
C GLU A 97 -16.69 -4.88 12.95
N ALA A 98 -17.82 -5.14 13.57
CA ALA A 98 -18.44 -4.23 14.53
C ALA A 98 -19.22 -5.00 15.62
N TYR A 99 -19.39 -4.35 16.76
CA TYR A 99 -20.31 -4.81 17.78
C TYR A 99 -21.26 -3.69 18.19
N LEU A 100 -22.55 -4.00 18.19
CA LEU A 100 -23.63 -3.10 18.56
C LEU A 100 -24.17 -3.47 19.95
N PRO A 101 -23.74 -2.79 21.03
CA PRO A 101 -24.14 -3.12 22.40
C PRO A 101 -25.65 -3.06 22.63
N SER A 102 -26.34 -2.12 21.97
CA SER A 102 -27.79 -1.90 22.12
C SER A 102 -28.65 -3.09 21.69
N SER A 103 -28.21 -3.82 20.67
CA SER A 103 -28.90 -5.01 20.13
C SER A 103 -28.16 -6.31 20.44
N ASN A 104 -27.03 -6.27 21.14
CA ASN A 104 -26.13 -7.41 21.39
C ASN A 104 -25.78 -8.14 20.06
N THR A 105 -25.52 -7.37 18.99
CA THR A 105 -25.29 -7.92 17.66
C THR A 105 -23.81 -7.77 17.31
N TYR A 106 -23.15 -8.90 17.02
CA TYR A 106 -21.82 -8.91 16.42
C TYR A 106 -21.95 -9.00 14.89
N ILE A 107 -21.26 -8.12 14.21
CA ILE A 107 -21.14 -8.07 12.75
C ILE A 107 -19.73 -8.56 12.40
N GLU A 108 -19.65 -9.68 11.71
CA GLU A 108 -18.40 -10.23 11.26
C GLU A 108 -17.83 -9.41 10.09
N LYS A 109 -16.50 -9.33 10.01
CA LYS A 109 -15.81 -8.71 8.87
C LYS A 109 -16.08 -9.55 7.62
N ASP A 110 -16.55 -8.90 6.55
CA ASP A 110 -16.73 -9.50 5.24
C ASP A 110 -16.15 -8.60 4.16
N LEU A 111 -15.48 -9.19 3.17
CA LEU A 111 -14.81 -8.44 2.12
C LEU A 111 -14.63 -9.26 0.84
N ALA A 112 -14.64 -8.57 -0.28
CA ALA A 112 -14.24 -9.09 -1.58
C ALA A 112 -13.11 -8.24 -2.16
N VAL A 113 -11.97 -8.89 -2.40
CA VAL A 113 -10.76 -8.22 -2.93
C VAL A 113 -10.82 -8.15 -4.45
N ASN A 114 -10.50 -6.99 -4.99
CA ASN A 114 -10.28 -6.78 -6.41
C ASN A 114 -8.77 -6.84 -6.70
N MET A 115 -8.35 -7.90 -7.37
CA MET A 115 -6.93 -8.18 -7.65
C MET A 115 -6.28 -7.12 -8.53
N GLU A 116 -7.00 -6.55 -9.50
CA GLU A 116 -6.48 -5.47 -10.34
C GLU A 116 -6.20 -4.19 -9.53
N LEU A 117 -7.07 -3.85 -8.59
CA LEU A 117 -6.83 -2.71 -7.70
C LEU A 117 -5.72 -2.99 -6.69
N GLU A 118 -5.55 -4.23 -6.25
CA GLU A 118 -4.41 -4.63 -5.42
C GLU A 118 -3.08 -4.47 -6.17
N LYS A 119 -3.00 -4.94 -7.42
CA LYS A 119 -1.86 -4.73 -8.32
C LYS A 119 -1.50 -3.23 -8.45
N LEU A 120 -2.49 -2.37 -8.71
CA LEU A 120 -2.26 -0.93 -8.82
C LEU A 120 -1.75 -0.30 -7.50
N ARG A 121 -2.19 -0.80 -6.35
CA ARG A 121 -1.66 -0.35 -5.05
C ARG A 121 -0.21 -0.76 -4.84
N LEU A 122 0.14 -1.99 -5.21
CA LEU A 122 1.52 -2.48 -5.19
C LEU A 122 2.40 -1.68 -6.15
N ALA A 123 1.91 -1.36 -7.36
CA ALA A 123 2.61 -0.51 -8.32
C ALA A 123 2.93 0.87 -7.72
N ALA A 124 1.95 1.52 -7.07
CA ALA A 124 2.14 2.81 -6.44
C ALA A 124 3.21 2.78 -5.32
N THR A 125 3.16 1.79 -4.43
CA THR A 125 4.14 1.65 -3.34
C THR A 125 5.54 1.33 -3.88
N SER A 126 5.65 0.47 -4.88
CA SER A 126 6.91 0.13 -5.54
C SER A 126 7.52 1.33 -6.27
N ALA A 127 6.70 2.13 -6.96
CA ALA A 127 7.14 3.35 -7.62
C ALA A 127 7.70 4.37 -6.62
N LEU A 128 7.05 4.57 -5.47
CA LEU A 128 7.54 5.47 -4.41
C LEU A 128 8.87 5.01 -3.82
N LEU A 129 9.06 3.71 -3.62
CA LEU A 129 10.28 3.14 -3.06
C LEU A 129 11.40 2.94 -4.10
N SER A 130 11.13 3.15 -5.39
CA SER A 130 12.13 3.01 -6.46
C SER A 130 13.22 4.08 -6.45
N GLY A 131 13.06 5.15 -5.66
CA GLY A 131 13.94 6.31 -5.63
C GLY A 131 13.69 7.30 -6.75
N ARG A 132 12.60 7.16 -7.53
CA ARG A 132 12.16 8.13 -8.53
C ARG A 132 11.58 9.37 -7.86
N ASN A 133 11.83 10.54 -8.43
CA ASN A 133 11.23 11.81 -7.98
C ASN A 133 10.04 12.24 -8.86
N ASP A 134 9.82 11.55 -9.98
CA ASP A 134 8.79 11.86 -10.96
C ASP A 134 7.55 10.95 -10.82
N VAL A 135 7.09 10.77 -9.59
CA VAL A 135 5.95 9.92 -9.23
C VAL A 135 4.77 10.79 -8.80
N ILE A 136 3.61 10.56 -9.42
CA ILE A 136 2.32 11.10 -8.99
C ILE A 136 1.46 9.93 -8.54
N VAL A 137 0.99 9.95 -7.30
CA VAL A 137 0.01 8.97 -6.80
C VAL A 137 -1.33 9.66 -6.66
N VAL A 138 -2.32 9.23 -7.42
CA VAL A 138 -3.71 9.68 -7.28
C VAL A 138 -4.45 8.71 -6.38
N SER A 139 -4.92 9.19 -5.24
CA SER A 139 -5.51 8.37 -4.20
C SER A 139 -6.87 8.84 -3.75
N SER A 140 -7.69 7.89 -3.30
CA SER A 140 -8.83 8.21 -2.45
C SER A 140 -8.39 8.28 -0.98
N VAL A 141 -9.33 8.58 -0.06
CA VAL A 141 -9.09 8.56 1.39
C VAL A 141 -8.55 7.21 1.92
N SER A 142 -8.52 6.16 1.11
CA SER A 142 -7.92 4.88 1.47
C SER A 142 -6.41 4.95 1.75
N CYS A 143 -5.74 6.03 1.34
CA CYS A 143 -4.32 6.25 1.62
C CYS A 143 -3.97 6.41 3.12
N ILE A 144 -4.96 6.74 3.95
CA ILE A 144 -4.77 6.91 5.39
C ILE A 144 -4.94 5.60 6.19
N TYR A 145 -5.44 4.54 5.56
CA TYR A 145 -5.57 3.24 6.21
C TYR A 145 -4.23 2.50 6.29
N GLY A 146 -4.08 1.71 7.34
CA GLY A 146 -2.86 0.97 7.60
C GLY A 146 -2.49 0.00 6.47
N ILE A 147 -1.22 0.03 6.12
CA ILE A 147 -0.53 -0.92 5.25
C ILE A 147 0.76 -1.39 5.93
N GLY A 148 1.54 -2.26 5.27
CA GLY A 148 2.80 -2.73 5.83
C GLY A 148 3.83 -1.62 6.08
N ASN A 149 4.86 -1.95 6.84
CA ASN A 149 5.97 -1.04 7.12
C ASN A 149 6.85 -0.89 5.86
N PRO A 150 7.12 0.35 5.36
CA PRO A 150 7.98 0.56 4.20
C PRO A 150 9.40 0.03 4.37
N GLU A 151 9.96 0.03 5.59
CA GLU A 151 11.28 -0.55 5.87
C GLU A 151 11.29 -2.07 5.64
N ASP A 152 10.26 -2.77 6.08
CA ASP A 152 10.16 -4.22 5.88
C ASP A 152 9.93 -4.57 4.42
N PHE A 153 9.12 -3.78 3.73
CA PHE A 153 8.93 -3.90 2.29
C PHE A 153 10.27 -3.76 1.54
N ASN A 154 11.09 -2.78 1.91
CA ASN A 154 12.43 -2.61 1.33
C ASN A 154 13.40 -3.75 1.67
N LYS A 155 13.37 -4.30 2.90
CA LYS A 155 14.28 -5.38 3.33
C LYS A 155 14.11 -6.68 2.54
N VAL A 156 12.88 -6.99 2.12
CA VAL A 156 12.58 -8.19 1.35
C VAL A 156 12.54 -7.93 -0.16
N THR A 157 12.80 -6.70 -0.60
CA THR A 157 13.00 -6.36 -2.01
C THR A 157 14.30 -7.01 -2.51
N ILE A 158 14.24 -7.70 -3.64
CA ILE A 158 15.36 -8.44 -4.22
C ILE A 158 15.99 -7.61 -5.33
N GLU A 159 17.26 -7.28 -5.20
CA GLU A 159 18.03 -6.64 -6.27
C GLU A 159 18.84 -7.70 -7.02
N ILE A 160 18.70 -7.76 -8.33
CA ILE A 160 19.42 -8.64 -9.22
C ILE A 160 20.17 -7.87 -10.30
N LYS A 161 21.32 -8.40 -10.71
CA LYS A 161 22.16 -7.80 -11.74
C LYS A 161 22.79 -8.89 -12.60
N VAL A 162 22.95 -8.62 -13.90
CA VAL A 162 23.69 -9.49 -14.83
C VAL A 162 25.14 -9.65 -14.33
N GLY A 163 25.63 -10.88 -14.33
CA GLY A 163 26.94 -11.25 -13.80
C GLY A 163 26.99 -11.41 -12.27
N GLN A 164 25.85 -11.29 -11.58
CA GLN A 164 25.78 -11.52 -10.13
C GLN A 164 25.89 -13.01 -9.83
N LYS A 165 26.83 -13.37 -8.94
CA LYS A 165 26.96 -14.73 -8.42
C LYS A 165 25.99 -14.95 -7.29
N ILE A 166 25.02 -15.80 -7.50
CA ILE A 166 24.01 -16.19 -6.52
C ILE A 166 23.52 -17.60 -6.84
N ASP A 167 23.56 -18.50 -5.87
CA ASP A 167 22.96 -19.83 -5.99
C ASP A 167 21.47 -19.70 -6.31
N ARG A 168 21.01 -20.45 -7.33
CA ARG A 168 19.62 -20.41 -7.80
C ARG A 168 18.61 -20.73 -6.68
N ASP A 169 18.91 -21.71 -5.83
CA ASP A 169 17.99 -22.10 -4.75
C ASP A 169 17.93 -21.04 -3.65
N VAL A 170 19.02 -20.29 -3.44
CA VAL A 170 19.01 -19.09 -2.57
C VAL A 170 18.12 -18.01 -3.18
N PHE A 171 18.23 -17.76 -4.49
CA PHE A 171 17.36 -16.81 -5.19
C PHE A 171 15.88 -17.23 -5.12
N LEU A 172 15.56 -18.50 -5.34
CA LEU A 172 14.17 -19.00 -5.24
C LEU A 172 13.62 -18.85 -3.82
N ARG A 173 14.44 -19.07 -2.79
CA ARG A 173 14.02 -18.82 -1.38
C ARG A 173 13.75 -17.34 -1.12
N SER A 174 14.55 -16.44 -1.67
CA SER A 174 14.29 -15.00 -1.52
C SER A 174 12.98 -14.57 -2.20
N LEU A 175 12.58 -15.17 -3.33
CA LEU A 175 11.27 -14.96 -3.94
C LEU A 175 10.13 -15.40 -3.00
N VAL A 176 10.25 -16.56 -2.36
CA VAL A 176 9.24 -17.02 -1.38
C VAL A 176 9.21 -16.10 -0.14
N GLU A 177 10.34 -15.61 0.34
CA GLU A 177 10.42 -14.63 1.42
C GLU A 177 9.79 -13.27 1.03
N SER A 178 9.84 -12.93 -0.25
CA SER A 178 9.15 -11.78 -0.85
C SER A 178 7.69 -12.07 -1.20
N LEU A 179 7.12 -13.17 -0.69
CA LEU A 179 5.74 -13.60 -0.82
C LEU A 179 5.30 -14.01 -2.23
N TYR A 180 6.25 -14.32 -3.14
CA TYR A 180 5.94 -15.00 -4.39
C TYR A 180 5.70 -16.48 -4.16
N SER A 181 4.70 -17.03 -4.84
CA SER A 181 4.38 -18.45 -4.80
C SER A 181 4.93 -19.18 -6.02
N ARG A 182 5.49 -20.38 -5.81
CA ARG A 182 5.91 -21.22 -6.92
C ARG A 182 4.69 -21.84 -7.61
N ASN A 183 4.56 -21.61 -8.91
CA ASN A 183 3.50 -22.18 -9.72
C ASN A 183 4.10 -23.16 -10.76
N GLU A 184 3.50 -24.34 -10.86
CA GLU A 184 3.89 -25.38 -11.84
C GLU A 184 2.89 -25.46 -13.00
N THR A 185 1.77 -24.73 -12.92
CA THR A 185 0.75 -24.69 -13.97
C THR A 185 1.15 -23.77 -15.12
N SER A 186 0.42 -23.83 -16.23
CA SER A 186 0.63 -22.95 -17.38
C SER A 186 -0.06 -21.59 -17.24
N GLU A 187 -0.80 -21.36 -16.15
CA GLU A 187 -1.47 -20.10 -15.90
C GLU A 187 -0.49 -19.05 -15.33
N TYR A 188 -0.60 -17.83 -15.84
CA TYR A 188 0.28 -16.71 -15.52
C TYR A 188 -0.40 -15.81 -14.50
N ASP A 189 -0.33 -16.19 -13.21
CA ASP A 189 -0.93 -15.40 -12.13
C ASP A 189 0.11 -14.43 -11.54
N HIS A 190 -0.31 -13.19 -11.30
CA HIS A 190 0.50 -12.19 -10.61
C HIS A 190 0.94 -12.67 -9.22
N GLY A 191 2.17 -12.34 -8.83
CA GLY A 191 2.73 -12.76 -7.55
C GLY A 191 3.22 -14.21 -7.53
N ASN A 192 3.36 -14.86 -8.71
CA ASN A 192 3.88 -16.20 -8.84
C ASN A 192 5.24 -16.22 -9.56
N PHE A 193 5.98 -17.31 -9.42
CA PHE A 193 7.14 -17.57 -10.25
C PHE A 193 7.14 -19.03 -10.73
N ARG A 194 7.77 -19.25 -11.86
CA ARG A 194 7.93 -20.58 -12.47
C ARG A 194 9.40 -20.86 -12.77
N VAL A 195 9.81 -22.09 -12.53
CA VAL A 195 11.17 -22.55 -12.81
C VAL A 195 11.13 -23.58 -13.94
N LYS A 196 11.94 -23.37 -14.98
CA LYS A 196 12.08 -24.30 -16.10
C LYS A 196 13.56 -24.40 -16.48
N GLY A 197 14.23 -25.46 -16.01
CA GLY A 197 15.68 -25.60 -16.16
C GLY A 197 16.43 -24.49 -15.46
N ASP A 198 17.26 -23.77 -16.19
CA ASP A 198 18.05 -22.63 -15.69
C ASP A 198 17.32 -21.30 -15.78
N THR A 199 16.05 -21.33 -16.16
CA THR A 199 15.21 -20.13 -16.35
C THR A 199 14.19 -20.00 -15.23
N VAL A 200 14.08 -18.80 -14.67
CA VAL A 200 13.08 -18.42 -13.68
C VAL A 200 12.23 -17.29 -14.26
N ASP A 201 10.95 -17.55 -14.49
CA ASP A 201 9.97 -16.56 -14.93
C ASP A 201 9.21 -16.04 -13.70
N ILE A 202 9.24 -14.73 -13.46
CA ILE A 202 8.62 -14.07 -12.32
C ILE A 202 7.48 -13.21 -12.83
N PHE A 203 6.25 -13.53 -12.42
CA PHE A 203 5.04 -12.79 -12.75
C PHE A 203 4.85 -11.71 -11.69
N LEU A 204 5.24 -10.48 -12.02
CA LEU A 204 5.24 -9.37 -11.08
C LEU A 204 3.84 -9.12 -10.49
N ALA A 205 3.77 -8.92 -9.18
CA ALA A 205 2.50 -8.63 -8.52
C ALA A 205 1.98 -7.20 -8.78
N TYR A 206 2.83 -6.34 -9.33
CA TYR A 206 2.60 -4.90 -9.53
C TYR A 206 2.73 -4.44 -10.99
N ASP A 207 3.02 -5.35 -11.92
CA ASP A 207 3.21 -5.05 -13.35
C ASP A 207 2.66 -6.22 -14.19
N ASP A 208 2.30 -5.95 -15.44
CA ASP A 208 1.82 -6.97 -16.38
C ASP A 208 2.95 -7.71 -17.08
N ASN A 209 4.20 -7.23 -16.98
CA ASN A 209 5.35 -7.87 -17.57
C ASN A 209 5.89 -9.00 -16.70
N ILE A 210 6.50 -9.98 -17.38
CA ILE A 210 7.24 -11.07 -16.74
C ILE A 210 8.71 -10.67 -16.71
N ILE A 211 9.37 -10.88 -15.58
CA ILE A 211 10.82 -10.80 -15.50
C ILE A 211 11.37 -12.22 -15.59
N ARG A 212 12.12 -12.47 -16.65
CA ARG A 212 12.82 -13.72 -16.89
C ARG A 212 14.27 -13.58 -16.47
N VAL A 213 14.71 -14.44 -15.55
CA VAL A 213 16.08 -14.53 -15.09
C VAL A 213 16.66 -15.85 -15.60
N ILE A 214 17.75 -15.78 -16.35
CA ILE A 214 18.44 -16.96 -16.90
C ILE A 214 19.74 -17.12 -16.12
N PHE A 215 19.98 -18.33 -15.62
CA PHE A 215 21.16 -18.68 -14.86
C PHE A 215 22.14 -19.48 -15.74
N TRP A 216 23.42 -19.25 -15.54
CA TRP A 216 24.49 -20.12 -15.97
C TRP A 216 25.27 -20.55 -14.73
N ASP A 217 25.06 -21.80 -14.29
CA ASP A 217 25.55 -22.34 -13.01
C ASP A 217 25.04 -21.43 -11.84
N ASP A 218 25.92 -20.84 -11.05
CA ASP A 218 25.61 -19.93 -9.94
C ASP A 218 25.71 -18.44 -10.33
N GLU A 219 25.53 -18.10 -11.61
CA GLU A 219 25.61 -16.72 -12.09
C GLU A 219 24.38 -16.34 -12.90
N ILE A 220 23.89 -15.13 -12.72
CA ILE A 220 22.81 -14.56 -13.55
C ILE A 220 23.39 -14.17 -14.91
N GLU A 221 23.09 -14.94 -15.93
CA GLU A 221 23.55 -14.72 -17.31
C GLU A 221 22.79 -13.56 -17.98
N SER A 222 21.46 -13.55 -17.83
CA SER A 222 20.63 -12.47 -18.40
C SER A 222 19.36 -12.20 -17.59
N ILE A 223 18.86 -10.98 -17.73
CA ILE A 223 17.58 -10.53 -17.19
C ILE A 223 16.78 -9.94 -18.36
N GLU A 224 15.57 -10.45 -18.59
CA GLU A 224 14.72 -10.05 -19.71
C GLU A 224 13.34 -9.64 -19.24
N SER A 225 12.82 -8.53 -19.78
CA SER A 225 11.41 -8.15 -19.64
C SER A 225 10.63 -8.75 -20.80
N ILE A 226 9.54 -9.44 -20.49
CA ILE A 226 8.72 -10.21 -21.45
C ILE A 226 7.27 -9.76 -21.30
N ASP A 227 6.62 -9.50 -22.42
CA ASP A 227 5.18 -9.24 -22.47
C ASP A 227 4.41 -10.53 -22.10
N SER A 228 3.55 -10.44 -21.08
CA SER A 228 2.86 -11.62 -20.52
C SER A 228 1.83 -12.23 -21.49
N VAL A 229 1.34 -11.47 -22.47
CA VAL A 229 0.32 -11.92 -23.41
C VAL A 229 0.95 -12.57 -24.64
N SER A 230 1.87 -11.87 -25.29
CA SER A 230 2.52 -12.31 -26.51
C SER A 230 3.74 -13.20 -26.27
N LEU A 231 4.28 -13.21 -25.05
CA LEU A 231 5.51 -13.88 -24.62
C LEU A 231 6.74 -13.41 -25.42
N VAL A 232 6.68 -12.22 -26.00
CA VAL A 232 7.79 -11.63 -26.74
C VAL A 232 8.68 -10.84 -25.77
N MET A 233 9.99 -10.99 -25.93
CA MET A 233 10.96 -10.19 -25.20
C MET A 233 10.83 -8.71 -25.61
N LEU A 234 10.60 -7.86 -24.62
CA LEU A 234 10.50 -6.39 -24.79
C LEU A 234 11.88 -5.75 -24.75
N GLU A 235 12.66 -6.09 -23.70
CA GLU A 235 14.00 -5.53 -23.51
C GLU A 235 14.89 -6.45 -22.67
N ARG A 236 16.22 -6.25 -22.77
CA ARG A 236 17.22 -6.84 -21.86
C ARG A 236 17.63 -5.80 -20.83
N LEU A 237 17.70 -6.23 -19.58
CA LEU A 237 17.98 -5.38 -18.42
C LEU A 237 19.35 -5.72 -17.85
N GLU A 238 20.14 -4.71 -17.48
CA GLU A 238 21.40 -4.89 -16.77
C GLU A 238 21.19 -5.19 -15.28
N SER A 239 20.09 -4.69 -14.71
CA SER A 239 19.69 -4.92 -13.33
C SER A 239 18.19 -4.74 -13.16
N PHE A 240 17.62 -5.40 -12.18
CA PHE A 240 16.20 -5.26 -11.87
C PHE A 240 15.97 -5.35 -10.35
N ARG A 241 14.91 -4.68 -9.89
CA ARG A 241 14.48 -4.71 -8.49
C ARG A 241 13.10 -5.34 -8.40
N ILE A 242 13.02 -6.51 -7.75
CA ILE A 242 11.78 -7.27 -7.56
C ILE A 242 11.21 -6.87 -6.20
N TYR A 243 10.06 -6.20 -6.23
CA TYR A 243 9.33 -5.83 -5.02
C TYR A 243 8.43 -6.96 -4.53
N PRO A 244 8.10 -7.01 -3.23
CA PRO A 244 7.26 -8.05 -2.66
C PRO A 244 5.89 -8.17 -3.33
N ALA A 245 5.36 -9.39 -3.33
CA ALA A 245 4.05 -9.68 -3.92
C ALA A 245 2.84 -9.27 -3.04
N ASN A 246 3.08 -8.73 -1.84
CA ASN A 246 2.01 -8.25 -0.95
C ASN A 246 2.46 -7.01 -0.18
N LEU A 247 1.52 -6.12 0.14
CA LEU A 247 1.78 -4.91 0.94
C LEU A 247 2.07 -5.20 2.42
N PHE A 248 1.58 -6.32 2.94
CA PHE A 248 1.76 -6.72 4.34
C PHE A 248 2.87 -7.76 4.43
N VAL A 249 4.10 -7.31 4.29
CA VAL A 249 5.29 -8.14 4.47
C VAL A 249 5.80 -8.02 5.89
N THR A 250 6.15 -9.16 6.50
CA THR A 250 6.80 -9.20 7.81
C THR A 250 7.79 -10.37 7.86
N THR A 251 8.84 -10.21 8.65
CA THR A 251 9.86 -11.28 8.80
C THR A 251 9.41 -12.34 9.80
N LYS A 252 9.95 -13.56 9.69
CA LYS A 252 9.65 -14.66 10.63
C LYS A 252 9.97 -14.27 12.08
N GLU A 253 11.06 -13.54 12.30
CA GLU A 253 11.45 -13.06 13.63
C GLU A 253 10.42 -12.09 14.20
N ARG A 254 9.85 -11.23 13.36
CA ARG A 254 8.79 -10.31 13.78
C ARG A 254 7.49 -11.04 14.09
N ILE A 255 7.12 -12.04 13.29
CA ILE A 255 5.95 -12.89 13.58
C ILE A 255 6.10 -13.55 14.94
N PHE A 256 7.25 -14.16 15.21
CA PHE A 256 7.50 -14.83 16.47
C PHE A 256 7.38 -13.87 17.66
N ARG A 257 8.01 -12.72 17.59
CA ARG A 257 7.94 -11.68 18.62
C ARG A 257 6.51 -11.16 18.80
N ALA A 258 5.82 -10.87 17.71
CA ALA A 258 4.43 -10.39 17.75
C ALA A 258 3.53 -11.40 18.46
N VAL A 259 3.67 -12.69 18.17
CA VAL A 259 2.91 -13.76 18.82
C VAL A 259 3.16 -13.81 20.34
N GLU A 260 4.41 -13.69 20.78
CA GLU A 260 4.74 -13.64 22.22
C GLU A 260 4.07 -12.43 22.91
N GLU A 261 4.19 -11.24 22.30
CA GLU A 261 3.58 -10.01 22.84
C GLU A 261 2.05 -10.08 22.86
N ILE A 262 1.42 -10.64 21.81
CA ILE A 262 -0.04 -10.88 21.77
C ILE A 262 -0.48 -11.79 22.91
N GLN A 263 0.24 -12.89 23.17
CA GLN A 263 -0.09 -13.83 24.25
C GLN A 263 0.06 -13.20 25.62
N ILE A 264 1.09 -12.38 25.85
CA ILE A 264 1.28 -11.64 27.11
C ILE A 264 0.12 -10.65 27.33
N ASP A 265 -0.23 -9.87 26.32
CA ASP A 265 -1.31 -8.88 26.42
C ASP A 265 -2.69 -9.55 26.53
N LEU A 266 -2.88 -10.74 25.91
CA LEU A 266 -4.07 -11.57 26.11
C LEU A 266 -4.23 -11.98 27.58
N GLY A 267 -3.17 -12.48 28.21
CA GLY A 267 -3.19 -12.85 29.62
C GLY A 267 -3.63 -11.71 30.53
N LYS A 268 -2.98 -10.53 30.36
CA LYS A 268 -3.32 -9.31 31.11
C LYS A 268 -4.77 -8.87 30.90
N GLN A 269 -5.27 -8.91 29.67
CA GLN A 269 -6.63 -8.45 29.36
C GLN A 269 -7.69 -9.43 29.88
N VAL A 270 -7.42 -10.73 29.84
CA VAL A 270 -8.30 -11.76 30.44
C VAL A 270 -8.40 -11.58 31.94
N GLU A 271 -7.27 -11.41 32.64
CA GLU A 271 -7.25 -11.13 34.10
C GLU A 271 -8.01 -9.82 34.40
N PHE A 272 -7.83 -8.78 33.62
CA PHE A 272 -8.57 -7.53 33.78
C PHE A 272 -10.08 -7.76 33.70
N PHE A 273 -10.58 -8.45 32.65
CA PHE A 273 -12.01 -8.71 32.52
C PHE A 273 -12.55 -9.56 33.67
N GLN A 274 -11.81 -10.54 34.14
CA GLN A 274 -12.19 -11.33 35.29
C GLN A 274 -12.29 -10.47 36.57
N SER A 275 -11.32 -9.57 36.78
CA SER A 275 -11.28 -8.70 37.97
C SER A 275 -12.45 -7.71 38.04
N ILE A 276 -13.00 -7.30 36.89
CA ILE A 276 -14.16 -6.40 36.81
C ILE A 276 -15.50 -7.11 36.63
N GLY A 277 -15.54 -8.45 36.80
CA GLY A 277 -16.77 -9.25 36.75
C GLY A 277 -17.33 -9.45 35.34
N LYS A 278 -16.48 -9.48 34.30
CA LYS A 278 -16.83 -9.72 32.89
C LYS A 278 -16.27 -11.06 32.36
N PRO A 279 -16.72 -12.21 32.92
CA PRO A 279 -16.17 -13.53 32.56
C PRO A 279 -16.51 -13.95 31.12
N LEU A 280 -17.62 -13.47 30.54
CA LEU A 280 -18.02 -13.79 29.20
C LEU A 280 -17.09 -13.09 28.16
N GLU A 281 -16.75 -11.82 28.42
CA GLU A 281 -15.81 -11.07 27.61
C GLU A 281 -14.40 -11.67 27.72
N ALA A 282 -13.99 -12.09 28.91
CA ALA A 282 -12.72 -12.78 29.13
C ALA A 282 -12.61 -14.06 28.30
N LYS A 283 -13.65 -14.90 28.34
CA LYS A 283 -13.71 -16.16 27.60
C LYS A 283 -13.68 -15.92 26.10
N ARG A 284 -14.52 -15.00 25.61
CA ARG A 284 -14.61 -14.66 24.17
C ARG A 284 -13.28 -14.17 23.63
N LEU A 285 -12.62 -13.24 24.35
CA LEU A 285 -11.32 -12.74 23.97
C LEU A 285 -10.26 -13.83 23.90
N TYR A 286 -10.23 -14.70 24.92
CA TYR A 286 -9.30 -15.81 24.99
C TYR A 286 -9.46 -16.76 23.80
N GLU A 287 -10.67 -17.22 23.52
CA GLU A 287 -10.97 -18.13 22.42
C GLU A 287 -10.60 -17.50 21.06
N ARG A 288 -10.98 -16.24 20.85
CA ARG A 288 -10.71 -15.54 19.58
C ARG A 288 -9.22 -15.31 19.34
N VAL A 289 -8.52 -14.75 20.32
CA VAL A 289 -7.09 -14.42 20.15
C VAL A 289 -6.23 -15.69 20.07
N THR A 290 -6.58 -16.75 20.80
CA THR A 290 -5.88 -18.04 20.69
C THR A 290 -6.01 -18.61 19.29
N TYR A 291 -7.21 -18.60 18.71
CA TYR A 291 -7.43 -19.03 17.33
C TYR A 291 -6.65 -18.16 16.33
N ASP A 292 -6.72 -16.83 16.46
CA ASP A 292 -5.99 -15.91 15.58
C ASP A 292 -4.46 -16.15 15.66
N VAL A 293 -3.91 -16.42 16.86
CA VAL A 293 -2.48 -16.75 17.06
C VAL A 293 -2.10 -18.06 16.39
N GLU A 294 -2.94 -19.09 16.46
CA GLU A 294 -2.70 -20.36 15.77
C GLU A 294 -2.65 -20.16 14.26
N MET A 295 -3.61 -19.43 13.71
CA MET A 295 -3.62 -19.09 12.28
C MET A 295 -2.37 -18.29 11.86
N ILE A 296 -1.93 -17.32 12.66
CA ILE A 296 -0.71 -16.56 12.39
C ILE A 296 0.53 -17.47 12.38
N LYS A 297 0.62 -18.44 13.29
CA LYS A 297 1.74 -19.39 13.37
C LYS A 297 1.80 -20.35 12.17
N GLU A 298 0.64 -20.88 11.78
CA GLU A 298 0.55 -21.93 10.75
C GLU A 298 0.58 -21.34 9.33
N VAL A 299 -0.13 -20.24 9.11
CA VAL A 299 -0.37 -19.67 7.76
C VAL A 299 0.29 -18.30 7.57
N GLY A 300 0.76 -17.67 8.66
CA GLY A 300 1.30 -16.31 8.63
C GLY A 300 0.22 -15.21 8.59
N TYR A 301 -1.06 -15.56 8.66
CA TYR A 301 -2.19 -14.65 8.50
C TYR A 301 -3.39 -15.10 9.34
N CYS A 302 -4.22 -14.13 9.78
CA CYS A 302 -5.54 -14.39 10.33
C CYS A 302 -6.56 -13.34 9.85
N SER A 303 -7.86 -13.66 9.93
CA SER A 303 -8.92 -12.69 9.64
C SER A 303 -8.88 -11.53 10.63
N GLY A 304 -8.74 -10.30 10.13
CA GLY A 304 -8.60 -9.10 10.96
C GLY A 304 -7.18 -8.88 11.50
N ILE A 305 -6.15 -9.37 10.79
CA ILE A 305 -4.73 -9.21 11.17
C ILE A 305 -4.34 -7.73 11.41
N GLU A 306 -5.04 -6.79 10.79
CA GLU A 306 -4.85 -5.35 11.02
C GLU A 306 -5.06 -4.93 12.48
N ASN A 307 -5.84 -5.69 13.27
CA ASN A 307 -6.02 -5.45 14.70
C ASN A 307 -4.78 -5.80 15.52
N TYR A 308 -3.84 -6.52 14.93
CA TYR A 308 -2.55 -6.91 15.52
C TYR A 308 -1.37 -6.14 14.93
N SER A 309 -1.61 -5.20 14.00
CA SER A 309 -0.54 -4.48 13.27
C SER A 309 0.50 -3.84 14.18
N ARG A 310 0.10 -3.34 15.36
CA ARG A 310 1.02 -2.75 16.35
C ARG A 310 2.13 -3.70 16.78
N TYR A 311 1.82 -4.98 16.96
CA TYR A 311 2.81 -5.98 17.36
C TYR A 311 3.79 -6.31 16.24
N PHE A 312 3.29 -6.41 15.01
CA PHE A 312 4.14 -6.66 13.83
C PHE A 312 5.06 -5.49 13.52
N ASP A 313 4.58 -4.26 13.65
CA ASP A 313 5.35 -3.05 13.40
C ASP A 313 6.28 -2.67 14.58
N GLY A 314 6.07 -3.22 15.76
CA GLY A 314 6.76 -2.83 16.99
C GLY A 314 6.46 -1.40 17.44
N ARG A 315 5.29 -0.85 17.06
CA ARG A 315 4.88 0.52 17.41
C ARG A 315 4.50 0.65 18.88
N GLN A 316 4.76 1.83 19.43
CA GLN A 316 4.31 2.17 20.77
C GLN A 316 2.78 2.36 20.78
N PRO A 317 2.09 2.03 21.90
CA PRO A 317 0.68 2.30 22.07
C PRO A 317 0.32 3.76 21.79
N GLY A 318 -0.78 4.00 21.04
CA GLY A 318 -1.24 5.33 20.68
C GLY A 318 -0.58 5.94 19.44
N THR A 319 0.38 5.25 18.81
CA THR A 319 0.92 5.68 17.50
C THR A 319 0.07 5.12 16.35
N ARG A 320 -0.12 5.93 15.31
CA ARG A 320 -0.87 5.49 14.12
C ARG A 320 -0.14 4.37 13.36
N PRO A 321 -0.84 3.47 12.67
CA PRO A 321 -0.20 2.53 11.75
C PRO A 321 0.46 3.24 10.57
N PHE A 322 1.42 2.56 9.94
CA PHE A 322 1.97 3.01 8.67
C PHE A 322 0.87 3.03 7.61
N CYS A 323 0.89 4.04 6.76
CA CYS A 323 -0.04 4.21 5.67
C CYS A 323 0.70 4.69 4.41
N LEU A 324 0.01 4.95 3.31
CA LEU A 324 0.67 5.35 2.06
C LEU A 324 1.58 6.57 2.23
N LEU A 325 1.25 7.51 3.13
CA LEU A 325 2.05 8.70 3.38
C LEU A 325 3.48 8.38 3.86
N ASP A 326 3.68 7.24 4.52
CA ASP A 326 4.98 6.81 5.02
C ASP A 326 5.88 6.20 3.92
N PHE A 327 5.34 5.94 2.74
CA PHE A 327 6.09 5.50 1.56
C PHE A 327 6.63 6.67 0.74
N PHE A 328 6.09 7.88 0.95
CA PHE A 328 6.63 9.09 0.33
C PHE A 328 7.95 9.51 1.00
N PRO A 329 8.87 10.17 0.26
CA PRO A 329 10.01 10.83 0.89
C PRO A 329 9.52 11.99 1.77
N GLU A 330 10.38 12.49 2.66
CA GLU A 330 10.02 13.62 3.55
C GLU A 330 9.56 14.87 2.78
N ASP A 331 10.18 15.12 1.63
CA ASP A 331 9.88 16.28 0.78
C ASP A 331 9.03 15.86 -0.44
N TYR A 332 7.72 15.98 -0.31
CA TYR A 332 6.75 15.71 -1.36
C TYR A 332 5.66 16.78 -1.40
N LEU A 333 4.95 16.88 -2.52
CA LEU A 333 3.80 17.77 -2.68
C LEU A 333 2.51 17.01 -2.40
N MET A 334 1.64 17.57 -1.53
CA MET A 334 0.29 17.07 -1.32
C MET A 334 -0.73 18.02 -1.94
N VAL A 335 -1.56 17.49 -2.82
CA VAL A 335 -2.70 18.18 -3.42
C VAL A 335 -3.98 17.52 -2.92
N ILE A 336 -4.85 18.28 -2.27
CA ILE A 336 -6.13 17.79 -1.77
C ILE A 336 -7.24 18.35 -2.65
N ASP A 337 -7.80 17.51 -3.50
CA ASP A 337 -8.90 17.88 -4.37
C ASP A 337 -10.18 18.05 -3.55
N GLU A 338 -10.96 19.12 -3.87
CA GLU A 338 -12.19 19.48 -3.17
C GLU A 338 -12.02 19.41 -1.64
N SER A 339 -10.99 20.09 -1.14
CA SER A 339 -10.57 20.01 0.29
C SER A 339 -11.67 20.31 1.29
N HIS A 340 -12.68 21.13 0.90
CA HIS A 340 -13.86 21.41 1.70
C HIS A 340 -14.76 20.19 1.95
N VAL A 341 -14.65 19.15 1.14
CA VAL A 341 -15.32 17.84 1.30
C VAL A 341 -14.35 16.81 1.89
N THR A 342 -13.15 16.69 1.33
CA THR A 342 -12.16 15.66 1.67
C THR A 342 -11.70 15.75 3.12
N VAL A 343 -11.38 16.94 3.62
CA VAL A 343 -10.86 17.12 4.99
C VAL A 343 -11.91 16.80 6.07
N PRO A 344 -13.17 17.30 5.98
CA PRO A 344 -14.24 16.88 6.90
C PRO A 344 -14.52 15.38 6.88
N GLN A 345 -14.48 14.72 5.71
CA GLN A 345 -14.66 13.28 5.57
C GLN A 345 -13.60 12.50 6.37
N ILE A 346 -12.32 12.85 6.23
CA ILE A 346 -11.22 12.22 6.97
C ILE A 346 -11.44 12.35 8.49
N ARG A 347 -11.88 13.52 8.97
CA ARG A 347 -12.19 13.72 10.39
C ARG A 347 -13.31 12.81 10.88
N ALA A 348 -14.38 12.69 10.09
CA ALA A 348 -15.53 11.84 10.43
C ALA A 348 -15.14 10.35 10.47
N MET A 349 -14.30 9.91 9.53
CA MET A 349 -13.81 8.51 9.48
C MET A 349 -13.01 8.15 10.73
N TYR A 350 -12.14 9.03 11.23
CA TYR A 350 -11.37 8.78 12.45
C TYR A 350 -12.29 8.55 13.65
N GLY A 351 -13.29 9.41 13.86
CA GLY A 351 -14.24 9.29 14.98
C GLY A 351 -15.05 7.98 14.92
N GLY A 352 -15.55 7.65 13.73
CA GLY A 352 -16.34 6.44 13.51
C GLY A 352 -15.53 5.15 13.73
N ASP A 353 -14.31 5.08 13.20
CA ASP A 353 -13.46 3.90 13.35
C ASP A 353 -13.03 3.70 14.81
N ARG A 354 -12.63 4.77 15.49
CA ARG A 354 -12.28 4.72 16.91
C ARG A 354 -13.43 4.21 17.78
N SER A 355 -14.65 4.74 17.60
CA SER A 355 -15.83 4.30 18.37
C SER A 355 -16.13 2.82 18.14
N ARG A 356 -16.09 2.37 16.90
CA ARG A 356 -16.30 0.98 16.52
C ARG A 356 -15.27 0.04 17.18
N LYS A 357 -13.99 0.38 17.13
CA LYS A 357 -12.91 -0.39 17.73
C LYS A 357 -12.97 -0.39 19.25
N THR A 358 -13.33 0.74 19.86
CA THR A 358 -13.55 0.81 21.32
C THR A 358 -14.60 -0.20 21.77
N ASN A 359 -15.75 -0.29 21.09
CA ASN A 359 -16.77 -1.28 21.40
C ASN A 359 -16.24 -2.72 21.28
N LEU A 360 -15.47 -3.04 20.22
CA LEU A 360 -14.88 -4.37 20.06
C LEU A 360 -13.93 -4.73 21.21
N VAL A 361 -13.17 -3.79 21.71
CA VAL A 361 -12.25 -3.99 22.85
C VAL A 361 -13.02 -4.12 24.18
N GLU A 362 -13.95 -3.21 24.48
CA GLU A 362 -14.71 -3.19 25.74
C GLU A 362 -15.59 -4.43 25.96
N TYR A 363 -16.02 -5.06 24.85
CA TYR A 363 -16.86 -6.26 24.88
C TYR A 363 -16.10 -7.56 24.55
N GLY A 364 -14.76 -7.54 24.60
CA GLY A 364 -13.92 -8.73 24.52
C GLY A 364 -13.86 -9.39 23.14
N PHE A 365 -14.03 -8.64 22.05
CA PHE A 365 -13.84 -9.15 20.69
C PHE A 365 -12.42 -8.93 20.18
N ARG A 366 -11.73 -7.87 20.66
CA ARG A 366 -10.36 -7.54 20.26
C ARG A 366 -9.53 -7.06 21.45
N LEU A 367 -8.19 -7.22 21.33
CA LEU A 367 -7.23 -6.67 22.28
C LEU A 367 -7.18 -5.13 22.20
N PRO A 368 -6.76 -4.44 23.29
CA PRO A 368 -6.58 -2.98 23.28
C PRO A 368 -5.66 -2.46 22.15
N ALA A 369 -4.77 -3.29 21.65
CA ALA A 369 -3.90 -2.98 20.52
C ALA A 369 -4.65 -2.68 19.20
N ALA A 370 -5.93 -3.00 19.10
CA ALA A 370 -6.75 -2.74 17.93
C ALA A 370 -7.16 -1.26 17.78
N ILE A 371 -7.05 -0.42 18.83
CA ILE A 371 -7.48 0.98 18.87
C ILE A 371 -6.38 1.91 18.32
#